data_26fb64f8808bd8c46f035e120c42a9ec
#
_entry.id   26fb64f8808bd8c46f035e120c42a9ec
#
_cell.length_a   1.000
_cell.length_b   1.000
_cell.length_c   1.000
_cell.angle_alpha   90.00
_cell.angle_beta   90.00
_cell.angle_gamma   90.00
#
_symmetry.space_group_name_H-M   'P 1'
#
loop_
_entity.id
_entity.type
_entity.pdbx_description
1 polymer ?
#
loop_
_entity_poly.entity_id
_entity_poly.type
_entity_poly.pdbx_seq_one_letter_code
_entity_poly.pdbx_strand_id
1 'polypeptide(L)'
;MKIAFYLAHPAHYHYFKFSAQQLRKDGHEVIFLAKNKDILLSLLDNAGEKYEIIAHKKPKNYFQHILYAIQADLSVVRYLRTERVDMIIGSQLTGLIRRMTNTAIINTGEDDAKILGIYPFLAYTHTNSILSPICCDNGKWNSKTVTFPSYMKIGYLHPNNFKADRHILEKYGINTAKPYYIIRFSSLNAHHDKGIKGINAEIAQQLINILSPHGNIYITSERPLETQFEHYRIDINPLDMHHVMAFASLYIGDSQTMAAEAGILGVPFVRYNGFVGRIGYLDELEIKYELGFGIQSNMEEGVHYPYQVRYRGEDDMYEIVKRLVMRNPNELYVEWSKKRDNLLADKIDYAKFLTWFIENYPQSIEETKQADKEFWTRFK
;
A
#
# COMPACT_ATOMS: atom_id res chain seq x y z
N MET A 1 3.78 -21.53 17.02
CA MET A 1 2.40 -21.24 16.57
C MET A 1 2.27 -21.52 15.09
N LYS A 2 1.06 -21.82 14.63
CA LYS A 2 0.70 -21.86 13.21
C LYS A 2 -0.03 -20.56 12.83
N ILE A 3 0.54 -19.79 11.94
CA ILE A 3 0.13 -18.41 11.60
C ILE A 3 -0.25 -18.34 10.13
N ALA A 4 -1.41 -17.76 9.83
CA ALA A 4 -1.83 -17.51 8.46
C ALA A 4 -1.84 -16.01 8.15
N PHE A 5 -1.28 -15.61 7.01
CA PHE A 5 -1.44 -14.28 6.45
C PHE A 5 -2.43 -14.31 5.29
N TYR A 6 -3.48 -13.49 5.40
CA TYR A 6 -4.52 -13.41 4.39
C TYR A 6 -4.22 -12.32 3.36
N LEU A 7 -4.13 -12.70 2.11
CA LEU A 7 -3.74 -11.84 1.01
C LEU A 7 -4.92 -11.65 0.03
N ALA A 8 -5.49 -10.47 0.01
CA ALA A 8 -6.56 -10.09 -0.91
C ALA A 8 -6.12 -9.10 -2.01
N HIS A 9 -4.85 -8.66 -1.95
CA HIS A 9 -4.26 -7.71 -2.89
C HIS A 9 -2.73 -7.93 -2.96
N PRO A 10 -2.04 -7.67 -4.08
CA PRO A 10 -0.58 -7.82 -4.16
C PRO A 10 0.21 -7.06 -3.09
N ALA A 11 -0.22 -5.86 -2.72
CA ALA A 11 0.42 -5.08 -1.65
C ALA A 11 0.45 -5.80 -0.30
N HIS A 12 -0.53 -6.68 -0.02
CA HIS A 12 -0.57 -7.41 1.26
C HIS A 12 0.60 -8.37 1.41
N TYR A 13 1.10 -8.97 0.32
CA TYR A 13 2.32 -9.77 0.38
C TYR A 13 3.51 -8.93 0.84
N HIS A 14 3.69 -7.75 0.27
CA HIS A 14 4.77 -6.86 0.68
C HIS A 14 4.67 -6.46 2.16
N TYR A 15 3.46 -6.17 2.68
CA TYR A 15 3.26 -5.82 4.09
C TYR A 15 3.73 -6.91 5.07
N PHE A 16 3.61 -8.17 4.68
CA PHE A 16 3.82 -9.30 5.60
C PHE A 16 5.10 -10.12 5.33
N LYS A 17 5.73 -10.00 4.15
CA LYS A 17 6.81 -10.88 3.72
C LYS A 17 7.98 -10.95 4.71
N PHE A 18 8.42 -9.83 5.27
CA PHE A 18 9.55 -9.82 6.20
C PHE A 18 9.17 -10.33 7.59
N SER A 19 7.98 -10.01 8.08
CA SER A 19 7.47 -10.61 9.32
C SER A 19 7.28 -12.12 9.15
N ALA A 20 6.75 -12.58 8.02
CA ALA A 20 6.59 -14.00 7.72
C ALA A 20 7.95 -14.73 7.68
N GLN A 21 8.97 -14.11 7.07
CA GLN A 21 10.32 -14.66 7.03
C GLN A 21 10.95 -14.74 8.43
N GLN A 22 10.77 -13.69 9.25
CA GLN A 22 11.31 -13.68 10.60
C GLN A 22 10.60 -14.72 11.48
N LEU A 23 9.27 -14.76 11.47
CA LEU A 23 8.51 -15.75 12.22
C LEU A 23 8.88 -17.20 11.86
N ARG A 24 9.16 -17.49 10.59
CA ARG A 24 9.67 -18.82 10.19
C ARG A 24 11.05 -19.12 10.78
N LYS A 25 11.95 -18.12 10.83
CA LYS A 25 13.28 -18.27 11.48
C LYS A 25 13.15 -18.52 12.99
N ASP A 26 12.13 -17.91 13.62
CA ASP A 26 11.85 -18.07 15.04
C ASP A 26 11.05 -19.35 15.36
N GLY A 27 10.89 -20.24 14.35
CA GLY A 27 10.33 -21.59 14.52
C GLY A 27 8.81 -21.67 14.42
N HIS A 28 8.14 -20.62 13.89
CA HIS A 28 6.71 -20.66 13.65
C HIS A 28 6.38 -21.25 12.27
N GLU A 29 5.25 -21.93 12.16
CA GLU A 29 4.69 -22.37 10.88
C GLU A 29 3.88 -21.23 10.27
N VAL A 30 4.32 -20.74 9.09
CA VAL A 30 3.69 -19.58 8.43
C VAL A 30 3.23 -19.95 7.04
N ILE A 31 1.94 -19.67 6.75
CA ILE A 31 1.30 -19.89 5.46
C ILE A 31 0.64 -18.60 4.92
N PHE A 32 0.61 -18.43 3.61
CA PHE A 32 -0.16 -17.41 2.94
C PHE A 32 -1.47 -17.98 2.40
N LEU A 33 -2.60 -17.33 2.73
CA LEU A 33 -3.92 -17.63 2.17
C LEU A 33 -4.27 -16.56 1.16
N ALA A 34 -4.25 -16.89 -0.13
CA ALA A 34 -4.33 -15.92 -1.21
C ALA A 34 -5.65 -16.00 -1.99
N LYS A 35 -6.23 -14.84 -2.30
CA LYS A 35 -7.25 -14.73 -3.36
C LYS A 35 -6.56 -14.72 -4.73
N ASN A 36 -7.18 -15.38 -5.73
CA ASN A 36 -6.74 -15.22 -7.11
C ASN A 36 -7.19 -13.85 -7.63
N LYS A 37 -6.36 -12.84 -7.39
CA LYS A 37 -6.65 -11.45 -7.75
C LYS A 37 -5.42 -10.80 -8.37
N ASP A 38 -5.60 -10.14 -9.50
CA ASP A 38 -4.57 -9.39 -10.23
C ASP A 38 -3.29 -10.21 -10.43
N ILE A 39 -2.14 -9.66 -10.10
CA ILE A 39 -0.82 -10.31 -10.20
C ILE A 39 -0.40 -11.04 -8.92
N LEU A 40 -1.29 -11.19 -7.90
CA LEU A 40 -0.91 -11.70 -6.58
C LEU A 40 -0.30 -13.10 -6.64
N LEU A 41 -0.92 -14.03 -7.38
CA LEU A 41 -0.40 -15.40 -7.45
C LEU A 41 0.96 -15.45 -8.16
N SER A 42 1.09 -14.73 -9.29
CA SER A 42 2.37 -14.60 -9.99
C SER A 42 3.46 -13.95 -9.12
N LEU A 43 3.10 -13.00 -8.26
CA LEU A 43 4.02 -12.38 -7.31
C LEU A 43 4.52 -13.41 -6.28
N LEU A 44 3.62 -14.25 -5.75
CA LEU A 44 3.96 -15.30 -4.78
C LEU A 44 4.82 -16.41 -5.43
N ASP A 45 4.50 -16.81 -6.65
CA ASP A 45 5.29 -17.76 -7.42
C ASP A 45 6.71 -17.24 -7.67
N ASN A 46 6.83 -15.99 -8.13
CA ASN A 46 8.12 -15.35 -8.37
C ASN A 46 8.95 -15.18 -7.08
N ALA A 47 8.27 -15.05 -5.94
CA ALA A 47 8.93 -14.99 -4.62
C ALA A 47 9.27 -16.36 -4.05
N GLY A 48 8.86 -17.46 -4.67
CA GLY A 48 9.04 -18.83 -4.17
C GLY A 48 8.25 -19.14 -2.91
N GLU A 49 7.13 -18.45 -2.68
CA GLU A 49 6.32 -18.61 -1.47
C GLU A 49 5.35 -19.78 -1.57
N LYS A 50 5.17 -20.49 -0.44
CA LYS A 50 4.08 -21.47 -0.31
C LYS A 50 2.79 -20.78 0.08
N TYR A 51 1.69 -21.07 -0.64
CA TYR A 51 0.39 -20.47 -0.38
C TYR A 51 -0.77 -21.41 -0.72
N GLU A 52 -1.94 -21.12 -0.16
CA GLU A 52 -3.20 -21.77 -0.48
C GLU A 52 -4.15 -20.79 -1.16
N ILE A 53 -4.79 -21.22 -2.25
CA ILE A 53 -5.77 -20.40 -2.97
C ILE A 53 -7.16 -20.61 -2.35
N ILE A 54 -7.66 -19.56 -1.72
CA ILE A 54 -8.95 -19.62 -1.01
C ILE A 54 -10.15 -19.16 -1.84
N ALA A 55 -9.92 -18.57 -3.02
CA ALA A 55 -10.98 -18.15 -3.93
C ALA A 55 -10.45 -18.07 -5.37
N HIS A 56 -11.09 -18.84 -6.26
CA HIS A 56 -10.59 -19.06 -7.63
C HIS A 56 -11.27 -18.23 -8.73
N LYS A 57 -12.53 -17.83 -8.56
CA LYS A 57 -13.34 -17.23 -9.63
C LYS A 57 -13.56 -15.74 -9.40
N LYS A 58 -13.30 -14.92 -10.43
CA LYS A 58 -13.71 -13.50 -10.43
C LYS A 58 -15.23 -13.41 -10.62
N PRO A 59 -15.96 -12.73 -9.70
CA PRO A 59 -17.40 -12.50 -9.86
C PRO A 59 -17.67 -11.52 -11.00
N LYS A 60 -18.80 -11.72 -11.71
CA LYS A 60 -19.19 -10.88 -12.87
C LYS A 60 -20.28 -9.87 -12.55
N ASN A 61 -21.05 -10.09 -11.48
CA ASN A 61 -22.15 -9.21 -11.08
C ASN A 61 -22.24 -9.11 -9.54
N TYR A 62 -23.05 -8.17 -9.03
CA TYR A 62 -23.17 -7.87 -7.60
C TYR A 62 -23.55 -9.11 -6.74
N PHE A 63 -24.51 -9.91 -7.19
CA PHE A 63 -24.92 -11.10 -6.46
C PHE A 63 -23.79 -12.13 -6.39
N GLN A 64 -23.06 -12.33 -7.48
CA GLN A 64 -21.88 -13.19 -7.50
C GLN A 64 -20.75 -12.67 -6.59
N HIS A 65 -20.62 -11.35 -6.40
CA HIS A 65 -19.67 -10.78 -5.46
C HIS A 65 -19.98 -11.20 -4.00
N ILE A 66 -21.26 -11.20 -3.63
CA ILE A 66 -21.69 -11.64 -2.29
C ILE A 66 -21.41 -13.14 -2.10
N LEU A 67 -21.83 -13.97 -3.06
CA LEU A 67 -21.58 -15.42 -3.00
C LEU A 67 -20.07 -15.73 -2.97
N TYR A 68 -19.29 -15.02 -3.77
CA TYR A 68 -17.84 -15.16 -3.79
C TYR A 68 -17.21 -14.80 -2.44
N ALA A 69 -17.67 -13.73 -1.81
CA ALA A 69 -17.17 -13.34 -0.49
C ALA A 69 -17.48 -14.42 0.57
N ILE A 70 -18.72 -14.94 0.58
CA ILE A 70 -19.13 -16.01 1.50
C ILE A 70 -18.32 -17.30 1.24
N GLN A 71 -18.15 -17.70 -0.02
CA GLN A 71 -17.36 -18.87 -0.38
C GLN A 71 -15.88 -18.72 0.01
N ALA A 72 -15.31 -17.53 -0.17
CA ALA A 72 -13.95 -17.24 0.28
C ALA A 72 -13.82 -17.39 1.81
N ASP A 73 -14.75 -16.81 2.56
CA ASP A 73 -14.75 -16.93 4.02
C ASP A 73 -14.92 -18.39 4.49
N LEU A 74 -15.80 -19.16 3.85
CA LEU A 74 -15.98 -20.59 4.18
C LEU A 74 -14.72 -21.41 3.84
N SER A 75 -14.02 -21.08 2.76
CA SER A 75 -12.75 -21.71 2.41
C SER A 75 -11.68 -21.42 3.47
N VAL A 76 -11.60 -20.15 3.93
CA VAL A 76 -10.72 -19.75 5.03
C VAL A 76 -11.09 -20.53 6.30
N VAL A 77 -12.38 -20.57 6.69
CA VAL A 77 -12.84 -21.30 7.88
C VAL A 77 -12.46 -22.77 7.80
N ARG A 78 -12.69 -23.41 6.66
CA ARG A 78 -12.32 -24.81 6.44
C ARG A 78 -10.82 -25.01 6.65
N TYR A 79 -9.99 -24.19 6.03
CA TYR A 79 -8.53 -24.27 6.16
C TYR A 79 -8.10 -24.08 7.63
N LEU A 80 -8.56 -23.02 8.29
CA LEU A 80 -8.19 -22.71 9.66
C LEU A 80 -8.53 -23.85 10.64
N ARG A 81 -9.68 -24.53 10.44
CA ARG A 81 -10.09 -25.68 11.25
C ARG A 81 -9.27 -26.94 10.96
N THR A 82 -9.08 -27.28 9.68
CA THR A 82 -8.36 -28.49 9.27
C THR A 82 -6.92 -28.42 9.71
N GLU A 83 -6.29 -27.27 9.52
CA GLU A 83 -4.89 -27.02 9.80
C GLU A 83 -4.62 -26.53 11.25
N ARG A 84 -5.66 -26.31 12.05
CA ARG A 84 -5.57 -25.84 13.45
C ARG A 84 -4.71 -24.57 13.57
N VAL A 85 -5.03 -23.57 12.75
CA VAL A 85 -4.30 -22.30 12.73
C VAL A 85 -4.59 -21.50 14.01
N ASP A 86 -3.53 -21.06 14.70
CA ASP A 86 -3.65 -20.31 15.95
C ASP A 86 -4.10 -18.85 15.70
N MET A 87 -3.56 -18.23 14.66
CA MET A 87 -3.80 -16.81 14.35
C MET A 87 -3.86 -16.58 12.85
N ILE A 88 -4.78 -15.70 12.42
CA ILE A 88 -4.86 -15.17 11.05
C ILE A 88 -4.78 -13.65 11.07
N ILE A 89 -3.90 -13.10 10.22
CA ILE A 89 -3.64 -11.67 10.09
C ILE A 89 -3.89 -11.25 8.64
N GLY A 90 -4.54 -10.11 8.45
CA GLY A 90 -4.73 -9.53 7.12
C GLY A 90 -5.83 -8.49 7.07
N SER A 91 -6.11 -7.99 5.89
CA SER A 91 -7.24 -7.10 5.64
C SER A 91 -8.42 -7.91 5.12
N GLN A 92 -9.65 -7.44 5.36
CA GLN A 92 -10.89 -8.06 4.86
C GLN A 92 -11.23 -9.44 5.49
N LEU A 93 -10.81 -9.70 6.72
CA LEU A 93 -11.23 -10.86 7.51
C LEU A 93 -12.57 -10.56 8.16
N THR A 94 -13.62 -11.30 7.77
CA THR A 94 -14.98 -11.01 8.24
C THR A 94 -15.32 -11.67 9.56
N GLY A 95 -16.40 -11.22 10.17
CA GLY A 95 -16.92 -11.78 11.40
C GLY A 95 -17.43 -13.23 11.29
N LEU A 96 -17.71 -13.71 10.07
CA LEU A 96 -18.09 -15.11 9.84
C LEU A 96 -16.94 -16.05 10.24
N ILE A 97 -15.72 -15.72 9.88
CA ILE A 97 -14.51 -16.49 10.22
C ILE A 97 -14.41 -16.61 11.75
N ARG A 98 -14.58 -15.50 12.48
CA ARG A 98 -14.47 -15.47 13.93
C ARG A 98 -15.54 -16.33 14.63
N ARG A 99 -16.77 -16.33 14.10
CA ARG A 99 -17.88 -17.12 14.68
C ARG A 99 -17.71 -18.63 14.46
N MET A 100 -16.97 -19.01 13.43
CA MET A 100 -16.83 -20.41 13.01
C MET A 100 -15.48 -21.02 13.40
N THR A 101 -14.56 -20.27 14.00
CA THR A 101 -13.22 -20.76 14.39
C THR A 101 -12.82 -20.25 15.77
N ASN A 102 -11.87 -20.93 16.42
CA ASN A 102 -11.21 -20.43 17.63
C ASN A 102 -9.92 -19.67 17.33
N THR A 103 -9.60 -19.47 16.04
CA THR A 103 -8.41 -18.76 15.58
C THR A 103 -8.48 -17.29 15.99
N ALA A 104 -7.38 -16.74 16.48
CA ALA A 104 -7.28 -15.29 16.73
C ALA A 104 -7.29 -14.53 15.40
N ILE A 105 -8.11 -13.50 15.28
CA ILE A 105 -8.25 -12.69 14.06
C ILE A 105 -7.75 -11.28 14.30
N ILE A 106 -6.72 -10.90 13.57
CA ILE A 106 -6.15 -9.56 13.57
C ILE A 106 -6.39 -8.92 12.20
N ASN A 107 -7.27 -7.93 12.13
CA ASN A 107 -7.42 -7.13 10.92
C ASN A 107 -6.34 -6.03 10.89
N THR A 108 -5.79 -5.78 9.70
CA THR A 108 -4.80 -4.71 9.47
C THR A 108 -5.31 -3.75 8.41
N GLY A 109 -5.01 -2.48 8.52
CA GLY A 109 -5.39 -1.47 7.53
C GLY A 109 -4.69 -0.14 7.73
N GLU A 110 -4.48 0.58 6.64
CA GLU A 110 -3.93 1.94 6.62
C GLU A 110 -4.95 2.99 6.18
N ASP A 111 -6.16 2.55 5.82
CA ASP A 111 -7.21 3.46 5.34
C ASP A 111 -8.15 3.81 6.50
N ASP A 112 -8.64 5.04 6.48
CA ASP A 112 -9.67 5.49 7.41
C ASP A 112 -10.97 4.70 7.20
N ALA A 113 -11.61 4.26 8.31
CA ALA A 113 -12.76 3.38 8.23
C ALA A 113 -13.92 3.96 7.41
N LYS A 114 -14.06 5.30 7.37
CA LYS A 114 -15.13 5.98 6.62
C LYS A 114 -15.08 5.74 5.11
N ILE A 115 -13.88 5.52 4.53
CA ILE A 115 -13.75 5.29 3.08
C ILE A 115 -13.95 3.84 2.68
N LEU A 116 -13.95 2.92 3.66
CA LEU A 116 -14.06 1.48 3.40
C LEU A 116 -15.51 0.99 3.26
N GLY A 117 -16.49 1.90 3.31
CA GLY A 117 -17.91 1.59 3.12
C GLY A 117 -18.45 0.61 4.17
N ILE A 118 -19.08 -0.48 3.73
CA ILE A 118 -19.69 -1.49 4.62
C ILE A 118 -18.66 -2.43 5.26
N TYR A 119 -17.44 -2.48 4.72
CA TYR A 119 -16.43 -3.43 5.14
C TYR A 119 -16.11 -3.39 6.65
N PRO A 120 -15.91 -2.23 7.31
CA PRO A 120 -15.64 -2.18 8.74
C PRO A 120 -16.75 -2.83 9.60
N PHE A 121 -18.00 -2.78 9.17
CA PHE A 121 -19.09 -3.46 9.87
C PHE A 121 -18.99 -4.99 9.78
N LEU A 122 -18.57 -5.50 8.63
CA LEU A 122 -18.45 -6.92 8.40
C LEU A 122 -17.22 -7.53 9.09
N ALA A 123 -16.14 -6.76 9.17
CA ALA A 123 -14.84 -7.22 9.67
C ALA A 123 -14.56 -6.77 11.12
N TYR A 124 -14.52 -5.46 11.37
CA TYR A 124 -14.03 -4.90 12.62
C TYR A 124 -14.92 -5.19 13.83
N THR A 125 -16.23 -5.37 13.60
CA THR A 125 -17.18 -5.69 14.70
C THR A 125 -16.80 -6.99 15.44
N HIS A 126 -16.25 -7.97 14.75
CA HIS A 126 -15.99 -9.31 15.29
C HIS A 126 -14.51 -9.68 15.37
N THR A 127 -13.59 -8.82 14.95
CA THR A 127 -12.14 -9.05 15.08
C THR A 127 -11.68 -9.02 16.54
N ASN A 128 -10.57 -9.68 16.85
CA ASN A 128 -9.93 -9.58 18.16
C ASN A 128 -9.26 -8.22 18.33
N SER A 129 -8.54 -7.75 17.31
CA SER A 129 -8.00 -6.40 17.27
C SER A 129 -7.85 -5.90 15.83
N ILE A 130 -7.67 -4.60 15.69
CA ILE A 130 -7.36 -3.91 14.45
C ILE A 130 -5.98 -3.29 14.62
N LEU A 131 -5.01 -3.63 13.75
CA LEU A 131 -3.73 -2.93 13.69
C LEU A 131 -3.81 -1.81 12.65
N SER A 132 -3.54 -0.58 13.04
CA SER A 132 -3.67 0.59 12.18
C SER A 132 -2.63 1.66 12.53
N PRO A 133 -2.11 2.42 11.55
CA PRO A 133 -1.29 3.60 11.83
C PRO A 133 -2.00 4.60 12.75
N ILE A 134 -1.23 5.26 13.61
CA ILE A 134 -1.78 6.26 14.54
C ILE A 134 -2.44 7.47 13.83
N CYS A 135 -2.09 7.71 12.57
CA CYS A 135 -2.65 8.78 11.75
C CYS A 135 -3.97 8.40 11.03
N CYS A 136 -4.47 7.17 11.21
CA CYS A 136 -5.70 6.70 10.58
C CYS A 136 -6.85 6.63 11.58
N ASP A 137 -8.05 7.04 11.16
CA ASP A 137 -9.25 7.04 12.00
C ASP A 137 -10.15 5.83 11.72
N ASN A 138 -10.25 4.92 12.70
CA ASN A 138 -11.16 3.78 12.65
C ASN A 138 -12.54 4.08 13.26
N GLY A 139 -12.85 5.33 13.59
CA GLY A 139 -14.13 5.78 14.08
C GLY A 139 -14.61 5.01 15.30
N LYS A 140 -15.83 4.47 15.28
CA LYS A 140 -16.40 3.73 16.42
C LYS A 140 -15.64 2.45 16.81
N TRP A 141 -14.71 1.97 15.98
CA TRP A 141 -13.87 0.80 16.30
C TRP A 141 -12.51 1.16 16.90
N ASN A 142 -12.26 2.45 17.20
CA ASN A 142 -11.02 2.89 17.84
C ASN A 142 -10.75 2.17 19.17
N SER A 143 -11.77 1.75 19.92
CA SER A 143 -11.60 0.96 21.15
C SER A 143 -10.97 -0.43 20.94
N LYS A 144 -11.13 -1.00 19.74
CA LYS A 144 -10.52 -2.28 19.32
C LYS A 144 -9.22 -2.07 18.54
N THR A 145 -8.88 -0.83 18.21
CA THR A 145 -7.71 -0.53 17.43
C THR A 145 -6.47 -0.48 18.31
N VAL A 146 -5.44 -1.17 17.88
CA VAL A 146 -4.07 -1.07 18.37
C VAL A 146 -3.31 -0.24 17.37
N THR A 147 -2.93 0.97 17.76
CA THR A 147 -2.25 1.92 16.87
C THR A 147 -0.74 1.80 16.99
N PHE A 148 -0.03 2.04 15.89
CA PHE A 148 1.42 2.06 15.84
C PHE A 148 1.94 3.28 15.07
N PRO A 149 3.10 3.85 15.46
CA PRO A 149 3.67 5.04 14.84
C PRO A 149 4.48 4.70 13.59
N SER A 150 3.83 4.10 12.58
CA SER A 150 4.44 3.74 11.30
C SER A 150 3.36 3.60 10.23
N TYR A 151 3.77 3.19 9.01
CA TYR A 151 2.91 2.72 7.95
C TYR A 151 3.25 1.27 7.63
N MET A 152 2.29 0.48 7.16
CA MET A 152 2.54 -0.91 6.76
C MET A 152 3.59 -0.99 5.64
N LYS A 153 3.63 0.02 4.77
CA LYS A 153 4.61 0.14 3.68
C LYS A 153 6.06 0.28 4.17
N ILE A 154 6.27 0.90 5.31
CA ILE A 154 7.61 0.98 5.93
C ILE A 154 8.13 -0.41 6.30
N GLY A 155 7.25 -1.36 6.60
CA GLY A 155 7.68 -2.74 6.89
C GLY A 155 8.48 -3.42 5.78
N TYR A 156 8.31 -3.01 4.53
CA TYR A 156 9.09 -3.56 3.40
C TYR A 156 9.97 -2.54 2.69
N LEU A 157 9.88 -1.26 3.03
CA LEU A 157 10.72 -0.19 2.48
C LEU A 157 11.67 0.41 3.52
N HIS A 158 11.62 -0.06 4.77
CA HIS A 158 12.56 0.35 5.81
C HIS A 158 14.00 -0.04 5.42
N PRO A 159 15.01 0.79 5.68
CA PRO A 159 16.41 0.48 5.35
C PRO A 159 16.92 -0.84 5.95
N ASN A 160 16.32 -1.34 7.02
CA ASN A 160 16.62 -2.66 7.59
C ASN A 160 16.24 -3.82 6.63
N ASN A 161 15.19 -3.61 5.81
CA ASN A 161 14.56 -4.65 5.00
C ASN A 161 14.75 -4.45 3.50
N PHE A 162 15.03 -3.22 3.06
CA PHE A 162 15.17 -2.87 1.65
C PHE A 162 16.36 -1.95 1.41
N LYS A 163 17.21 -2.38 0.47
CA LYS A 163 18.26 -1.56 -0.12
C LYS A 163 18.07 -1.52 -1.62
N ALA A 164 17.90 -0.33 -2.16
CA ALA A 164 17.75 -0.15 -3.60
C ALA A 164 19.02 -0.63 -4.32
N ASP A 165 18.84 -1.45 -5.36
CA ASP A 165 19.91 -1.96 -6.21
C ASP A 165 19.81 -1.34 -7.59
N ARG A 166 20.82 -0.56 -7.98
CA ARG A 166 20.88 0.13 -9.26
C ARG A 166 21.09 -0.83 -10.45
N HIS A 167 21.71 -1.99 -10.24
CA HIS A 167 21.91 -2.97 -11.30
C HIS A 167 20.59 -3.55 -11.85
N ILE A 168 19.52 -3.51 -11.05
CA ILE A 168 18.18 -3.92 -11.51
C ILE A 168 17.70 -3.05 -12.68
N LEU A 169 18.11 -1.77 -12.76
CA LEU A 169 17.71 -0.88 -13.85
C LEU A 169 18.23 -1.37 -15.21
N GLU A 170 19.40 -1.99 -15.24
CA GLU A 170 20.02 -2.54 -16.46
C GLU A 170 19.16 -3.64 -17.08
N LYS A 171 18.54 -4.48 -16.24
CA LYS A 171 17.60 -5.53 -16.65
C LYS A 171 16.43 -4.99 -17.51
N TYR A 172 16.03 -3.76 -17.23
CA TYR A 172 14.91 -3.09 -17.90
C TYR A 172 15.35 -2.05 -18.95
N GLY A 173 16.64 -1.98 -19.24
CA GLY A 173 17.18 -1.00 -20.21
C GLY A 173 16.96 0.45 -19.80
N ILE A 174 16.83 0.74 -18.50
CA ILE A 174 16.59 2.09 -17.99
C ILE A 174 17.89 2.89 -18.09
N ASN A 175 17.89 3.92 -18.94
CA ASN A 175 19.02 4.80 -19.11
C ASN A 175 19.09 5.82 -17.98
N THR A 176 20.12 5.72 -17.13
CA THR A 176 20.36 6.58 -15.99
C THR A 176 21.30 7.77 -16.30
N ALA A 177 21.72 7.95 -17.54
CA ALA A 177 22.51 9.12 -17.95
C ALA A 177 21.69 10.42 -17.92
N LYS A 178 20.38 10.31 -17.96
CA LYS A 178 19.40 11.39 -17.79
C LYS A 178 18.43 11.07 -16.66
N PRO A 179 17.79 12.08 -16.07
CA PRO A 179 16.66 11.86 -15.18
C PRO A 179 15.60 10.99 -15.84
N TYR A 180 14.88 10.19 -15.05
CA TYR A 180 13.70 9.48 -15.55
C TYR A 180 12.52 9.62 -14.62
N TYR A 181 11.35 9.55 -15.22
CA TYR A 181 10.07 9.77 -14.59
C TYR A 181 9.19 8.54 -14.76
N ILE A 182 8.47 8.17 -13.70
CA ILE A 182 7.52 7.06 -13.75
C ILE A 182 6.12 7.65 -13.75
N ILE A 183 5.32 7.30 -14.76
CA ILE A 183 3.88 7.57 -14.78
C ILE A 183 3.14 6.26 -14.52
N ARG A 184 2.17 6.30 -13.61
CA ARG A 184 1.36 5.12 -13.26
C ARG A 184 -0.12 5.36 -13.54
N PHE A 185 -0.73 4.45 -14.29
CA PHE A 185 -2.17 4.40 -14.49
C PHE A 185 -2.76 3.22 -13.72
N SER A 186 -3.62 3.51 -12.73
CA SER A 186 -4.40 2.50 -12.02
C SER A 186 -5.60 2.06 -12.85
N SER A 187 -6.14 0.90 -12.53
CA SER A 187 -7.36 0.41 -13.17
C SER A 187 -8.61 1.18 -12.76
N LEU A 188 -8.63 1.81 -11.59
CA LEU A 188 -9.77 2.53 -10.97
C LEU A 188 -11.07 1.70 -11.01
N ASN A 189 -10.95 0.37 -10.84
CA ASN A 189 -12.05 -0.59 -10.93
C ASN A 189 -12.47 -1.14 -9.56
N ALA A 190 -11.93 -0.65 -8.45
CA ALA A 190 -12.34 -1.08 -7.13
C ALA A 190 -13.71 -0.51 -6.77
N HIS A 191 -14.45 -1.19 -5.88
CA HIS A 191 -15.82 -0.81 -5.53
C HIS A 191 -15.96 0.61 -4.95
N HIS A 192 -14.86 1.12 -4.34
CA HIS A 192 -14.76 2.47 -3.78
C HIS A 192 -14.26 3.50 -4.80
N ASP A 193 -13.84 3.09 -6.01
CA ASP A 193 -13.36 3.99 -7.06
C ASP A 193 -14.49 4.56 -7.94
N LYS A 194 -15.74 4.19 -7.69
CA LYS A 194 -16.87 4.65 -8.49
C LYS A 194 -17.00 6.17 -8.39
N GLY A 195 -16.86 6.84 -9.54
CA GLY A 195 -16.87 8.30 -9.63
C GLY A 195 -15.51 8.98 -9.48
N ILE A 196 -14.45 8.23 -9.10
CA ILE A 196 -13.10 8.78 -8.98
C ILE A 196 -12.50 9.00 -10.37
N LYS A 197 -12.02 10.20 -10.62
CA LYS A 197 -11.27 10.55 -11.82
C LYS A 197 -9.76 10.35 -11.58
N GLY A 198 -9.13 9.61 -12.47
CA GLY A 198 -7.68 9.44 -12.53
C GLY A 198 -7.08 10.08 -13.78
N ILE A 199 -5.86 9.69 -14.12
CA ILE A 199 -5.15 10.20 -15.29
C ILE A 199 -5.77 9.58 -16.56
N ASN A 200 -6.37 10.41 -17.41
CA ASN A 200 -6.87 10.04 -18.74
C ASN A 200 -5.81 10.30 -19.83
N ALA A 201 -6.16 10.02 -21.10
CA ALA A 201 -5.24 10.19 -22.22
C ALA A 201 -4.81 11.65 -22.46
N GLU A 202 -5.69 12.62 -22.24
CA GLU A 202 -5.37 14.04 -22.40
C GLU A 202 -4.39 14.50 -21.34
N ILE A 203 -4.65 14.16 -20.09
CA ILE A 203 -3.75 14.43 -18.95
C ILE A 203 -2.39 13.77 -19.19
N ALA A 204 -2.38 12.50 -19.61
CA ALA A 204 -1.15 11.78 -19.91
C ALA A 204 -0.32 12.45 -21.00
N GLN A 205 -0.95 12.90 -22.10
CA GLN A 205 -0.27 13.60 -23.18
C GLN A 205 0.33 14.91 -22.69
N GLN A 206 -0.38 15.68 -21.88
CA GLN A 206 0.15 16.95 -21.32
C GLN A 206 1.33 16.69 -20.38
N LEU A 207 1.25 15.66 -19.52
CA LEU A 207 2.38 15.27 -18.68
C LEU A 207 3.60 14.86 -19.50
N ILE A 208 3.42 14.07 -20.56
CA ILE A 208 4.49 13.67 -21.47
C ILE A 208 5.12 14.89 -22.13
N ASN A 209 4.32 15.86 -22.60
CA ASN A 209 4.82 17.09 -23.21
C ASN A 209 5.68 17.93 -22.23
N ILE A 210 5.30 17.94 -20.95
CA ILE A 210 6.07 18.63 -19.90
C ILE A 210 7.37 17.89 -19.58
N LEU A 211 7.33 16.56 -19.49
CA LEU A 211 8.44 15.74 -19.00
C LEU A 211 9.52 15.45 -20.06
N SER A 212 9.11 15.24 -21.33
CA SER A 212 9.98 14.74 -22.40
C SER A 212 11.22 15.63 -22.68
N PRO A 213 11.19 16.96 -22.52
CA PRO A 213 12.38 17.78 -22.68
C PRO A 213 13.42 17.59 -21.56
N HIS A 214 13.01 17.03 -20.40
CA HIS A 214 13.82 16.98 -19.18
C HIS A 214 14.39 15.60 -18.87
N GLY A 215 13.84 14.52 -19.45
CA GLY A 215 14.33 13.17 -19.16
C GLY A 215 13.54 12.06 -19.85
N ASN A 216 13.85 10.81 -19.48
CA ASN A 216 13.18 9.65 -20.00
C ASN A 216 11.84 9.41 -19.26
N ILE A 217 10.86 8.91 -19.96
CA ILE A 217 9.54 8.62 -19.40
C ILE A 217 9.29 7.13 -19.49
N TYR A 218 8.85 6.52 -18.38
CA TYR A 218 8.43 5.15 -18.32
C TYR A 218 7.00 5.07 -17.76
N ILE A 219 6.12 4.36 -18.47
CA ILE A 219 4.72 4.21 -18.09
C ILE A 219 4.48 2.77 -17.61
N THR A 220 3.98 2.64 -16.37
CA THR A 220 3.43 1.38 -15.86
C THR A 220 1.91 1.49 -15.78
N SER A 221 1.17 0.44 -16.16
CA SER A 221 -0.28 0.52 -16.23
C SER A 221 -0.97 -0.78 -15.80
N GLU A 222 -2.07 -0.64 -15.07
CA GLU A 222 -2.99 -1.76 -14.74
C GLU A 222 -4.11 -1.91 -15.77
N ARG A 223 -4.18 -1.00 -16.73
CA ARG A 223 -5.13 -1.00 -17.83
C ARG A 223 -4.42 -1.01 -19.17
N PRO A 224 -5.08 -1.39 -20.27
CA PRO A 224 -4.52 -1.20 -21.61
C PRO A 224 -4.13 0.27 -21.81
N LEU A 225 -2.94 0.50 -22.39
CA LEU A 225 -2.52 1.83 -22.80
C LEU A 225 -3.10 2.16 -24.18
N GLU A 226 -3.34 3.43 -24.41
CA GLU A 226 -3.60 3.95 -25.75
C GLU A 226 -2.36 3.75 -26.62
N THR A 227 -2.55 3.37 -27.91
CA THR A 227 -1.46 3.02 -28.84
C THR A 227 -0.34 4.03 -28.91
N GLN A 228 -0.69 5.31 -28.77
CA GLN A 228 0.29 6.42 -28.79
C GLN A 228 1.26 6.41 -27.59
N PHE A 229 0.92 5.74 -26.49
CA PHE A 229 1.75 5.67 -25.28
C PHE A 229 2.51 4.35 -25.14
N GLU A 230 2.26 3.37 -26.01
CA GLU A 230 2.86 2.03 -25.90
C GLU A 230 4.40 2.07 -25.95
N HIS A 231 5.00 3.02 -26.65
CA HIS A 231 6.46 3.16 -26.70
C HIS A 231 7.11 3.64 -25.39
N TYR A 232 6.30 4.16 -24.44
CA TYR A 232 6.73 4.50 -23.08
C TYR A 232 6.50 3.37 -22.08
N ARG A 233 5.76 2.32 -22.48
CA ARG A 233 5.46 1.19 -21.59
C ARG A 233 6.74 0.52 -21.10
N ILE A 234 6.77 0.23 -19.82
CA ILE A 234 7.78 -0.63 -19.21
C ILE A 234 7.09 -1.70 -18.37
N ASP A 235 7.41 -2.97 -18.64
CA ASP A 235 6.91 -4.10 -17.89
C ASP A 235 7.96 -4.52 -16.85
N ILE A 236 7.72 -4.16 -15.61
CA ILE A 236 8.63 -4.42 -14.49
C ILE A 236 8.08 -5.57 -13.65
N ASN A 237 8.93 -6.54 -13.33
CA ASN A 237 8.58 -7.55 -12.33
C ASN A 237 8.18 -6.86 -11.02
N PRO A 238 7.03 -7.18 -10.42
CA PRO A 238 6.57 -6.53 -9.20
C PRO A 238 7.57 -6.57 -8.03
N LEU A 239 8.47 -7.57 -7.99
CA LEU A 239 9.55 -7.65 -7.00
C LEU A 239 10.66 -6.61 -7.25
N ASP A 240 10.84 -6.16 -8.49
CA ASP A 240 11.87 -5.21 -8.89
C ASP A 240 11.36 -3.76 -8.89
N MET A 241 10.04 -3.55 -8.78
CA MET A 241 9.42 -2.24 -8.93
C MET A 241 9.98 -1.19 -7.96
N HIS A 242 10.22 -1.57 -6.71
CA HIS A 242 10.75 -0.65 -5.71
C HIS A 242 12.21 -0.25 -5.98
N HIS A 243 13.02 -1.15 -6.58
CA HIS A 243 14.37 -0.83 -7.02
C HIS A 243 14.34 0.21 -8.16
N VAL A 244 13.45 -0.01 -9.14
CA VAL A 244 13.29 0.96 -10.24
C VAL A 244 12.75 2.29 -9.71
N MET A 245 11.76 2.28 -8.81
CA MET A 245 11.18 3.49 -8.25
C MET A 245 12.19 4.32 -7.45
N ALA A 246 13.06 3.67 -6.67
CA ALA A 246 14.00 4.34 -5.77
C ALA A 246 15.02 5.27 -6.47
N PHE A 247 15.24 5.09 -7.76
CA PHE A 247 16.15 5.93 -8.55
C PHE A 247 15.43 6.87 -9.53
N ALA A 248 14.10 6.87 -9.53
CA ALA A 248 13.33 7.80 -10.35
C ALA A 248 13.47 9.23 -9.83
N SER A 249 13.45 10.21 -10.72
CA SER A 249 13.50 11.62 -10.34
C SER A 249 12.13 12.17 -9.94
N LEU A 250 11.05 11.53 -10.40
CA LEU A 250 9.67 11.89 -10.06
C LEU A 250 8.74 10.71 -10.36
N TYR A 251 7.80 10.49 -9.45
CA TYR A 251 6.66 9.62 -9.67
C TYR A 251 5.39 10.46 -9.87
N ILE A 252 4.59 10.14 -10.88
CA ILE A 252 3.29 10.76 -11.14
C ILE A 252 2.27 9.65 -11.34
N GLY A 253 1.12 9.70 -10.67
CA GLY A 253 0.12 8.66 -10.86
C GLY A 253 -1.15 8.87 -10.08
N ASP A 254 -2.13 8.01 -10.35
CA ASP A 254 -3.39 7.93 -9.65
C ASP A 254 -3.44 6.77 -8.62
N SER A 255 -2.34 6.01 -8.50
CA SER A 255 -2.19 4.96 -7.47
C SER A 255 -1.76 5.55 -6.13
N GLN A 256 -2.57 5.31 -5.10
CA GLN A 256 -2.30 5.74 -3.72
C GLN A 256 -1.10 4.97 -3.12
N THR A 257 -1.07 3.66 -3.34
CA THR A 257 -0.02 2.79 -2.81
C THR A 257 1.35 3.17 -3.36
N MET A 258 1.48 3.27 -4.69
CA MET A 258 2.78 3.58 -5.32
C MET A 258 3.24 5.02 -5.05
N ALA A 259 2.31 5.98 -4.91
CA ALA A 259 2.65 7.34 -4.49
C ALA A 259 3.30 7.36 -3.10
N ALA A 260 2.69 6.65 -2.14
CA ALA A 260 3.27 6.51 -0.80
C ALA A 260 4.62 5.78 -0.80
N GLU A 261 4.75 4.71 -1.59
CA GLU A 261 6.01 3.98 -1.78
C GLU A 261 7.12 4.88 -2.32
N ALA A 262 6.82 5.70 -3.34
CA ALA A 262 7.76 6.69 -3.86
C ALA A 262 8.22 7.66 -2.78
N GLY A 263 7.31 8.23 -2.00
CA GLY A 263 7.64 9.12 -0.90
C GLY A 263 8.52 8.46 0.17
N ILE A 264 8.20 7.24 0.59
CA ILE A 264 8.98 6.48 1.57
C ILE A 264 10.39 6.16 1.04
N LEU A 265 10.55 5.97 -0.27
CA LEU A 265 11.84 5.78 -0.92
C LEU A 265 12.64 7.10 -1.10
N GLY A 266 12.05 8.25 -0.79
CA GLY A 266 12.67 9.57 -0.97
C GLY A 266 12.58 10.09 -2.40
N VAL A 267 11.60 9.63 -3.15
CA VAL A 267 11.29 10.11 -4.50
C VAL A 267 10.10 11.06 -4.43
N PRO A 268 10.20 12.28 -4.98
CA PRO A 268 9.06 13.18 -5.07
C PRO A 268 7.90 12.49 -5.81
N PHE A 269 6.68 12.68 -5.31
CA PHE A 269 5.51 12.15 -6.00
C PHE A 269 4.44 13.22 -6.22
N VAL A 270 3.70 13.07 -7.31
CA VAL A 270 2.48 13.82 -7.62
C VAL A 270 1.35 12.81 -7.80
N ARG A 271 0.39 12.85 -6.88
CA ARG A 271 -0.75 11.94 -6.85
C ARG A 271 -2.02 12.67 -7.27
N TYR A 272 -2.58 12.30 -8.44
CA TYR A 272 -3.82 12.85 -8.98
C TYR A 272 -4.99 11.90 -8.74
N ASN A 273 -5.79 12.15 -7.69
CA ASN A 273 -6.81 11.19 -7.26
C ASN A 273 -7.92 11.84 -6.43
N GLY A 274 -9.17 11.38 -6.57
CA GLY A 274 -10.33 11.86 -5.80
C GLY A 274 -10.33 11.51 -4.31
N PHE A 275 -9.40 10.70 -3.82
CA PHE A 275 -9.23 10.41 -2.39
C PHE A 275 -8.28 11.37 -1.66
N VAL A 276 -7.74 12.38 -2.34
CA VAL A 276 -6.94 13.43 -1.68
C VAL A 276 -7.80 14.15 -0.64
N GLY A 277 -7.25 14.32 0.57
CA GLY A 277 -7.98 14.87 1.73
C GLY A 277 -8.87 13.87 2.48
N ARG A 278 -8.78 12.54 2.16
CA ARG A 278 -9.63 11.51 2.78
C ARG A 278 -8.86 10.40 3.50
N ILE A 279 -7.53 10.34 3.35
CA ILE A 279 -6.69 9.24 3.85
C ILE A 279 -5.55 9.79 4.71
N GLY A 280 -5.55 9.45 5.99
CA GLY A 280 -4.68 10.05 7.00
C GLY A 280 -3.19 9.82 6.77
N TYR A 281 -2.75 8.61 6.40
CA TYR A 281 -1.32 8.37 6.17
C TYR A 281 -0.78 9.09 4.92
N LEU A 282 -1.61 9.30 3.90
CA LEU A 282 -1.22 10.06 2.71
C LEU A 282 -1.17 11.56 3.01
N ASP A 283 -2.14 12.07 3.79
CA ASP A 283 -2.09 13.44 4.29
C ASP A 283 -0.81 13.69 5.10
N GLU A 284 -0.43 12.77 5.98
CA GLU A 284 0.80 12.89 6.76
C GLU A 284 2.06 12.93 5.87
N LEU A 285 2.12 12.11 4.80
CA LEU A 285 3.21 12.13 3.82
C LEU A 285 3.27 13.45 3.03
N GLU A 286 2.11 13.97 2.64
CA GLU A 286 1.97 15.16 1.79
C GLU A 286 2.12 16.47 2.58
N ILE A 287 1.63 16.52 3.82
CA ILE A 287 1.52 17.74 4.61
C ILE A 287 2.61 17.86 5.67
N LYS A 288 2.82 16.81 6.47
CA LYS A 288 3.80 16.82 7.57
C LYS A 288 5.22 16.59 7.06
N TYR A 289 5.42 15.61 6.19
CA TYR A 289 6.75 15.25 5.69
C TYR A 289 7.09 15.89 4.34
N GLU A 290 6.12 16.48 3.66
CA GLU A 290 6.28 17.17 2.37
C GLU A 290 7.00 16.30 1.32
N LEU A 291 6.73 15.00 1.33
CA LEU A 291 7.32 14.03 0.41
C LEU A 291 6.65 14.00 -0.96
N GLY A 292 5.46 14.60 -1.08
CA GLY A 292 4.73 14.66 -2.35
C GLY A 292 3.59 15.64 -2.33
N PHE A 293 2.83 15.62 -3.43
CA PHE A 293 1.74 16.53 -3.70
C PHE A 293 0.48 15.75 -4.04
N GLY A 294 -0.52 15.82 -3.17
CA GLY A 294 -1.86 15.30 -3.43
C GLY A 294 -2.69 16.31 -4.19
N ILE A 295 -3.11 15.96 -5.41
CA ILE A 295 -3.95 16.79 -6.28
C ILE A 295 -5.36 16.18 -6.30
N GLN A 296 -6.34 16.89 -5.77
CA GLN A 296 -7.74 16.44 -5.78
C GLN A 296 -8.30 16.53 -7.19
N SER A 297 -8.63 15.37 -7.78
CA SER A 297 -9.08 15.28 -9.18
C SER A 297 -10.54 15.70 -9.37
N ASN A 298 -11.40 15.45 -8.36
CA ASN A 298 -12.78 15.89 -8.33
C ASN A 298 -13.32 15.89 -6.90
N MET A 299 -13.86 17.00 -6.45
CA MET A 299 -14.56 17.04 -5.16
C MET A 299 -16.02 16.63 -5.36
N GLU A 300 -16.46 15.65 -4.59
CA GLU A 300 -17.85 15.20 -4.60
C GLU A 300 -18.65 16.02 -3.58
N GLU A 301 -19.81 16.51 -3.99
CA GLU A 301 -20.72 17.22 -3.09
C GLU A 301 -21.26 16.26 -2.01
N GLY A 302 -21.31 16.74 -0.75
CA GLY A 302 -21.75 15.93 0.38
C GLY A 302 -20.72 14.94 0.92
N VAL A 303 -19.52 14.83 0.32
CA VAL A 303 -18.42 14.02 0.85
C VAL A 303 -17.59 14.81 1.86
N HIS A 304 -17.32 14.20 3.01
CA HIS A 304 -16.49 14.78 4.05
C HIS A 304 -15.00 14.56 3.75
N TYR A 305 -14.21 15.65 3.79
CA TYR A 305 -12.76 15.66 3.62
C TYR A 305 -12.12 16.03 4.97
N PRO A 306 -11.75 15.05 5.81
CA PRO A 306 -11.21 15.32 7.14
C PRO A 306 -9.80 15.90 7.12
N TYR A 307 -9.10 15.80 5.99
CA TYR A 307 -7.72 16.22 5.83
C TYR A 307 -7.58 17.36 4.82
N GLN A 308 -6.38 17.94 4.75
CA GLN A 308 -6.14 19.12 3.94
C GLN A 308 -6.11 18.83 2.44
N VAL A 309 -6.82 19.63 1.65
CA VAL A 309 -6.75 19.65 0.18
C VAL A 309 -6.09 20.96 -0.25
N ARG A 310 -4.79 20.92 -0.59
CA ARG A 310 -4.00 22.09 -1.00
C ARG A 310 -4.12 22.38 -2.49
N TYR A 311 -4.20 21.33 -3.33
CA TYR A 311 -4.14 21.43 -4.78
C TYR A 311 -5.31 20.72 -5.43
N ARG A 312 -5.81 21.28 -6.54
CA ARG A 312 -7.02 20.79 -7.22
C ARG A 312 -6.90 20.91 -8.72
N GLY A 313 -7.41 19.90 -9.42
CA GLY A 313 -7.50 19.91 -10.88
C GLY A 313 -6.16 19.73 -11.58
N GLU A 314 -6.24 19.73 -12.88
CA GLU A 314 -5.12 19.41 -13.76
C GLU A 314 -4.08 20.53 -13.80
N ASP A 315 -4.55 21.79 -13.72
CA ASP A 315 -3.67 22.96 -13.81
C ASP A 315 -2.67 23.00 -12.64
N ASP A 316 -3.14 22.77 -11.39
CA ASP A 316 -2.25 22.69 -10.24
C ASP A 316 -1.23 21.55 -10.41
N MET A 317 -1.68 20.41 -10.94
CA MET A 317 -0.80 19.26 -11.20
C MET A 317 0.30 19.63 -12.23
N TYR A 318 -0.08 20.24 -13.37
CA TYR A 318 0.89 20.60 -14.40
C TYR A 318 1.89 21.65 -13.91
N GLU A 319 1.45 22.61 -13.14
CA GLU A 319 2.31 23.64 -12.52
C GLU A 319 3.34 23.01 -11.57
N ILE A 320 2.89 22.09 -10.71
CA ILE A 320 3.77 21.39 -9.76
C ILE A 320 4.79 20.53 -10.51
N VAL A 321 4.35 19.76 -11.51
CA VAL A 321 5.25 18.92 -12.31
C VAL A 321 6.29 19.79 -13.02
N LYS A 322 5.89 20.88 -13.71
CA LYS A 322 6.82 21.83 -14.33
C LYS A 322 7.86 22.35 -13.34
N ARG A 323 7.40 22.81 -12.18
CA ARG A 323 8.30 23.34 -11.13
C ARG A 323 9.32 22.28 -10.66
N LEU A 324 8.91 21.02 -10.53
CA LEU A 324 9.80 19.95 -10.08
C LEU A 324 10.85 19.58 -11.13
N VAL A 325 10.46 19.43 -12.40
CA VAL A 325 11.39 18.98 -13.46
C VAL A 325 12.38 20.08 -13.91
N MET A 326 12.07 21.35 -13.63
CA MET A 326 12.98 22.46 -13.88
C MET A 326 14.07 22.61 -12.81
N ARG A 327 13.97 21.92 -11.69
CA ARG A 327 14.97 21.94 -10.62
C ARG A 327 16.16 21.05 -10.97
N ASN A 328 17.33 21.38 -10.39
CA ASN A 328 18.50 20.51 -10.47
C ASN A 328 18.18 19.13 -9.85
N PRO A 329 18.33 18.00 -10.57
CA PRO A 329 17.99 16.68 -10.06
C PRO A 329 18.76 16.28 -8.80
N ASN A 330 20.02 16.70 -8.65
CA ASN A 330 20.82 16.39 -7.47
C ASN A 330 20.32 17.14 -6.22
N GLU A 331 19.96 18.43 -6.39
CA GLU A 331 19.38 19.22 -5.29
C GLU A 331 18.02 18.63 -4.85
N LEU A 332 17.21 18.23 -5.82
CA LEU A 332 15.93 17.57 -5.55
C LEU A 332 16.14 16.27 -4.77
N TYR A 333 17.07 15.44 -5.20
CA TYR A 333 17.42 14.20 -4.52
C TYR A 333 17.88 14.43 -3.06
N VAL A 334 18.76 15.40 -2.84
CA VAL A 334 19.26 15.73 -1.49
C VAL A 334 18.11 16.19 -0.58
N GLU A 335 17.23 17.08 -1.08
CA GLU A 335 16.09 17.57 -0.34
C GLU A 335 15.13 16.43 0.05
N TRP A 336 14.73 15.59 -0.91
CA TRP A 336 13.80 14.48 -0.64
C TRP A 336 14.42 13.39 0.22
N SER A 337 15.71 13.13 0.09
CA SER A 337 16.42 12.22 1.00
C SER A 337 16.35 12.72 2.44
N LYS A 338 16.54 14.02 2.68
CA LYS A 338 16.40 14.60 4.03
C LYS A 338 14.97 14.50 4.56
N LYS A 339 13.96 14.77 3.73
CA LYS A 339 12.55 14.61 4.10
C LYS A 339 12.22 13.16 4.45
N ARG A 340 12.70 12.19 3.65
CA ARG A 340 12.59 10.77 3.95
C ARG A 340 13.26 10.40 5.26
N ASP A 341 14.47 10.90 5.52
CA ASP A 341 15.19 10.60 6.76
C ASP A 341 14.44 11.13 7.99
N ASN A 342 13.79 12.30 7.89
CA ASN A 342 12.89 12.81 8.94
C ASN A 342 11.68 11.86 9.15
N LEU A 343 11.07 11.35 8.08
CA LEU A 343 10.00 10.35 8.18
C LEU A 343 10.49 9.11 8.92
N LEU A 344 11.64 8.53 8.50
CA LEU A 344 12.18 7.31 9.09
C LEU A 344 12.63 7.50 10.54
N ALA A 345 13.07 8.71 10.93
CA ALA A 345 13.37 9.03 12.32
C ALA A 345 12.12 9.00 13.21
N ASP A 346 10.97 9.44 12.70
CA ASP A 346 9.70 9.42 13.43
C ASP A 346 9.05 8.02 13.46
N LYS A 347 9.19 7.25 12.41
CA LYS A 347 8.49 5.97 12.22
C LYS A 347 9.32 4.77 12.73
N ILE A 348 8.65 3.67 13.01
CA ILE A 348 9.27 2.39 13.40
C ILE A 348 9.29 1.43 12.20
N ASP A 349 10.15 0.41 12.25
CA ASP A 349 10.11 -0.74 11.34
C ASP A 349 8.85 -1.57 11.65
N TYR A 350 7.84 -1.45 10.79
CA TYR A 350 6.57 -2.17 10.95
C TYR A 350 6.75 -3.69 10.94
N ALA A 351 7.70 -4.23 10.19
CA ALA A 351 7.93 -5.67 10.14
C ALA A 351 8.47 -6.21 11.47
N LYS A 352 9.39 -5.49 12.13
CA LYS A 352 9.84 -5.81 13.48
C LYS A 352 8.71 -5.75 14.49
N PHE A 353 7.90 -4.66 14.44
CA PHE A 353 6.77 -4.50 15.34
C PHE A 353 5.72 -5.60 15.14
N LEU A 354 5.35 -5.91 13.90
CA LEU A 354 4.36 -6.94 13.61
C LEU A 354 4.82 -8.32 14.08
N THR A 355 6.10 -8.67 13.86
CA THR A 355 6.68 -9.92 14.36
C THR A 355 6.55 -10.01 15.87
N TRP A 356 7.05 -9.00 16.59
CA TRP A 356 6.93 -8.94 18.04
C TRP A 356 5.47 -8.99 18.52
N PHE A 357 4.56 -8.26 17.86
CA PHE A 357 3.14 -8.24 18.21
C PHE A 357 2.51 -9.62 18.15
N ILE A 358 2.84 -10.39 17.11
CA ILE A 358 2.34 -11.75 16.90
C ILE A 358 2.87 -12.69 17.98
N GLU A 359 4.17 -12.65 18.24
CA GLU A 359 4.84 -13.54 19.20
C GLU A 359 4.39 -13.32 20.64
N ASN A 360 4.03 -12.09 20.98
CA ASN A 360 3.61 -11.70 22.33
C ASN A 360 2.09 -11.57 22.47
N TYR A 361 1.31 -12.03 21.48
CA TYR A 361 -0.13 -12.02 21.55
C TYR A 361 -0.65 -13.06 22.60
N PRO A 362 -1.66 -12.73 23.44
CA PRO A 362 -2.49 -11.52 23.42
C PRO A 362 -1.97 -10.32 24.25
N GLN A 363 -0.89 -10.48 25.02
CA GLN A 363 -0.34 -9.43 25.90
C GLN A 363 0.11 -8.21 25.12
N SER A 364 0.61 -8.39 23.89
CA SER A 364 1.01 -7.32 22.99
C SER A 364 -0.08 -6.27 22.73
N ILE A 365 -1.36 -6.62 22.85
CA ILE A 365 -2.46 -5.64 22.73
C ILE A 365 -2.37 -4.58 23.82
N GLU A 366 -2.26 -5.01 25.08
CA GLU A 366 -2.25 -4.08 26.22
C GLU A 366 -0.90 -3.33 26.32
N GLU A 367 0.21 -4.02 26.06
CA GLU A 367 1.52 -3.37 26.05
C GLU A 367 1.59 -2.26 24.99
N THR A 368 1.04 -2.51 23.79
CA THR A 368 1.01 -1.50 22.72
C THR A 368 0.11 -0.32 23.06
N LYS A 369 -1.04 -0.56 23.70
CA LYS A 369 -1.94 0.52 24.13
C LYS A 369 -1.35 1.42 25.22
N GLN A 370 -0.44 0.88 26.03
CA GLN A 370 0.25 1.58 27.10
C GLN A 370 1.64 2.09 26.67
N ALA A 371 2.00 1.89 25.39
CA ALA A 371 3.32 2.17 24.86
C ALA A 371 3.73 3.64 24.95
N ASP A 372 4.88 3.90 25.53
CA ASP A 372 5.56 5.19 25.54
C ASP A 372 6.63 5.30 24.44
N LYS A 373 7.41 6.37 24.45
CA LYS A 373 8.49 6.57 23.47
C LYS A 373 9.59 5.50 23.57
N GLU A 374 9.90 5.05 24.78
CA GLU A 374 10.95 4.04 25.02
C GLU A 374 10.53 2.70 24.43
N PHE A 375 9.26 2.31 24.63
CA PHE A 375 8.69 1.13 24.01
C PHE A 375 8.94 1.08 22.50
N TRP A 376 8.72 2.19 21.80
CA TRP A 376 8.84 2.24 20.34
C TRP A 376 10.28 2.23 19.83
N THR A 377 11.27 2.59 20.65
CA THR A 377 12.69 2.54 20.25
C THR A 377 13.18 1.13 19.93
N ARG A 378 12.55 0.12 20.49
CA ARG A 378 12.84 -1.30 20.21
C ARG A 378 12.65 -1.69 18.75
N PHE A 379 11.86 -0.94 18.02
CA PHE A 379 11.45 -1.23 16.64
C PHE A 379 12.05 -0.23 15.62
N LYS A 380 13.06 0.54 16.00
CA LYS A 380 13.79 1.42 15.08
C LYS A 380 14.80 0.63 14.23
#